data_ccd6676e781e8bc8f899df1ea8971026
#
_entry.id   ccd6676e781e8bc8f899df1ea8971026
#
_cell.length_a   1.000
_cell.length_b   1.000
_cell.length_c   1.000
_cell.angle_alpha   90.00
_cell.angle_beta   90.00
_cell.angle_gamma   90.00
#
_symmetry.space_group_name_H-M   'P 1'
#
loop_
_entity.id
_entity.type
_entity.pdbx_description
1 polymer ?
#
loop_
_entity_poly.entity_id
_entity_poly.type
_entity_poly.pdbx_seq_one_letter_code
_entity_poly.pdbx_strand_id
1 'polypeptide(L)'
;LAVKSGGYKLAAQKLLLSEPISAVEAVAMGLVNHVVEDDKVMTVAGAAALRLACLPPEAMVATKRLLKAAYMSGLSEQRKLEEEAASHLEGSAESKEAFSAFMEKRQPKFAE
;
A
#
# COMPACT_ATOMS: atom_id res chain seq x y z
N LEU A 1 2.53 -5.64 -0.45
CA LEU A 1 1.87 -5.04 -1.60
C LEU A 1 2.84 -4.24 -2.47
N ALA A 2 3.57 -3.29 -1.89
CA ALA A 2 4.53 -2.42 -2.60
C ALA A 2 5.56 -3.19 -3.44
N VAL A 3 6.10 -4.30 -2.92
CA VAL A 3 7.08 -5.15 -3.64
C VAL A 3 6.47 -5.80 -4.89
N LYS A 4 5.22 -6.28 -4.79
CA LYS A 4 4.54 -6.92 -5.95
C LYS A 4 4.23 -5.92 -7.07
N SER A 5 3.94 -4.67 -6.73
CA SER A 5 3.57 -3.64 -7.69
C SER A 5 4.78 -2.85 -8.20
N GLY A 6 5.59 -2.31 -7.30
CA GLY A 6 6.68 -1.39 -7.62
C GLY A 6 8.06 -2.03 -7.79
N GLY A 7 8.15 -3.34 -7.58
CA GLY A 7 9.43 -4.05 -7.57
C GLY A 7 10.22 -3.89 -6.27
N TYR A 8 11.11 -4.87 -6.02
CA TYR A 8 11.83 -4.96 -4.75
C TYR A 8 12.68 -3.72 -4.42
N LYS A 9 13.46 -3.23 -5.40
CA LYS A 9 14.43 -2.15 -5.13
C LYS A 9 13.77 -0.84 -4.69
N LEU A 10 12.71 -0.43 -5.37
CA LEU A 10 12.00 0.81 -5.04
C LEU A 10 11.23 0.67 -3.72
N ALA A 11 10.57 -0.47 -3.50
CA ALA A 11 9.92 -0.75 -2.24
C ALA A 11 10.92 -0.79 -1.07
N ALA A 12 12.08 -1.44 -1.24
CA ALA A 12 13.13 -1.50 -0.22
C ALA A 12 13.66 -0.09 0.14
N GLN A 13 13.94 0.74 -0.87
CA GLN A 13 14.35 2.12 -0.62
C GLN A 13 13.32 2.87 0.23
N LYS A 14 12.06 2.89 -0.22
CA LYS A 14 11.00 3.64 0.47
C LYS A 14 10.74 3.16 1.89
N LEU A 15 10.69 1.83 2.08
CA LEU A 15 10.37 1.25 3.38
C LEU A 15 11.54 1.30 4.37
N LEU A 16 12.76 0.96 3.92
CA LEU A 16 13.93 0.94 4.81
C LEU A 16 14.42 2.34 5.19
N LEU A 17 14.30 3.31 4.28
CA LEU A 17 14.66 4.70 4.54
C LEU A 17 13.50 5.53 5.13
N SER A 18 12.33 4.91 5.34
CA SER A 18 11.10 5.58 5.81
C SER A 18 10.73 6.81 4.97
N GLU A 19 10.98 6.75 3.66
CA GLU A 19 10.66 7.82 2.73
C GLU A 19 9.17 7.82 2.37
N PRO A 20 8.48 8.96 2.38
CA PRO A 20 7.09 9.03 1.92
C PRO A 20 7.00 8.69 0.44
N ILE A 21 5.87 8.08 0.04
CA ILE A 21 5.57 7.79 -1.35
C ILE A 21 4.63 8.89 -1.85
N SER A 22 5.10 9.69 -2.81
CA SER A 22 4.27 10.69 -3.46
C SER A 22 3.22 10.05 -4.38
N ALA A 23 2.17 10.79 -4.74
CA ALA A 23 1.13 10.30 -5.64
C ALA A 23 1.70 9.89 -7.03
N VAL A 24 2.66 10.65 -7.55
CA VAL A 24 3.33 10.35 -8.82
C VAL A 24 4.15 9.06 -8.73
N GLU A 25 4.91 8.88 -7.65
CA GLU A 25 5.65 7.65 -7.40
C GLU A 25 4.71 6.44 -7.22
N ALA A 26 3.57 6.63 -6.57
CA ALA A 26 2.56 5.58 -6.40
C ALA A 26 2.00 5.08 -7.75
N VAL A 27 1.84 5.96 -8.75
CA VAL A 27 1.52 5.55 -10.13
C VAL A 27 2.66 4.78 -10.75
N ALA A 28 3.89 5.29 -10.66
CA ALA A 28 5.08 4.60 -11.19
C ALA A 28 5.30 3.22 -10.57
N MET A 29 4.93 3.06 -9.29
CA MET A 29 4.96 1.79 -8.57
C MET A 29 3.76 0.88 -8.86
N GLY A 30 2.76 1.31 -9.61
CA GLY A 30 1.54 0.56 -9.86
C GLY A 30 0.65 0.38 -8.61
N LEU A 31 0.79 1.23 -7.61
CA LEU A 31 -0.05 1.23 -6.40
C LEU A 31 -1.40 1.91 -6.66
N VAL A 32 -1.41 2.92 -7.53
CA VAL A 32 -2.62 3.63 -7.98
C VAL A 32 -2.61 3.77 -9.51
N ASN A 33 -3.79 3.93 -10.09
CA ASN A 33 -3.93 4.00 -11.55
C ASN A 33 -3.65 5.39 -12.12
N HIS A 34 -4.11 6.44 -11.45
CA HIS A 34 -4.04 7.83 -11.91
C HIS A 34 -3.84 8.78 -10.74
N VAL A 35 -3.22 9.91 -11.02
CA VAL A 35 -3.24 11.10 -10.17
C VAL A 35 -4.13 12.12 -10.85
N VAL A 36 -5.01 12.73 -10.09
CA VAL A 36 -5.93 13.78 -10.55
C VAL A 36 -5.97 14.88 -9.49
N GLU A 37 -6.45 16.06 -9.86
CA GLU A 37 -6.70 17.15 -8.90
C GLU A 37 -7.71 16.72 -7.84
N ASP A 38 -7.54 17.20 -6.61
CA ASP A 38 -8.31 16.76 -5.44
C ASP A 38 -9.84 16.93 -5.65
N ASP A 39 -10.26 18.01 -6.28
CA ASP A 39 -11.67 18.30 -6.60
C ASP A 39 -12.25 17.38 -7.69
N LYS A 40 -11.41 16.69 -8.45
CA LYS A 40 -11.81 15.81 -9.57
C LYS A 40 -11.85 14.33 -9.20
N VAL A 41 -11.34 13.93 -8.02
CA VAL A 41 -11.25 12.52 -7.62
C VAL A 41 -12.61 11.83 -7.71
N MET A 42 -13.65 12.41 -7.11
CA MET A 42 -14.99 11.82 -7.13
C MET A 42 -15.61 11.76 -8.51
N THR A 43 -15.36 12.77 -9.34
CA THR A 43 -15.86 12.82 -10.73
C THR A 43 -15.22 11.71 -11.58
N VAL A 44 -13.90 11.55 -11.49
CA VAL A 44 -13.17 10.53 -12.25
C VAL A 44 -13.53 9.12 -11.78
N ALA A 45 -13.61 8.92 -10.46
CA ALA A 45 -14.00 7.64 -9.89
C ALA A 45 -15.46 7.27 -10.26
N GLY A 46 -16.38 8.22 -10.20
CA GLY A 46 -17.77 8.05 -10.59
C GLY A 46 -17.91 7.68 -12.07
N ALA A 47 -17.18 8.35 -12.95
CA ALA A 47 -17.16 8.02 -14.38
C ALA A 47 -16.63 6.59 -14.63
N ALA A 48 -15.60 6.17 -13.92
CA ALA A 48 -15.09 4.80 -14.02
C ALA A 48 -16.12 3.77 -13.51
N ALA A 49 -16.80 4.06 -12.41
CA ALA A 49 -17.85 3.20 -11.86
C ALA A 49 -19.04 3.05 -12.84
N LEU A 50 -19.49 4.15 -13.45
CA LEU A 50 -20.54 4.12 -14.46
C LEU A 50 -20.14 3.29 -15.70
N ARG A 51 -18.91 3.41 -16.16
CA ARG A 51 -18.39 2.55 -17.24
C ARG A 51 -18.42 1.07 -16.87
N LEU A 52 -18.02 0.72 -15.65
CA LEU A 52 -18.08 -0.66 -15.16
C LEU A 52 -19.53 -1.16 -15.10
N ALA A 53 -20.47 -0.34 -14.67
CA ALA A 53 -21.88 -0.69 -14.58
C ALA A 53 -22.53 -0.99 -15.94
N CYS A 54 -21.97 -0.49 -17.03
CA CYS A 54 -22.42 -0.76 -18.40
C CYS A 54 -21.81 -2.04 -19.01
N LEU A 55 -20.90 -2.72 -18.32
CA LEU A 55 -20.26 -3.94 -18.82
C LEU A 55 -21.04 -5.20 -18.40
N PRO A 56 -20.93 -6.33 -19.16
CA PRO A 56 -21.58 -7.59 -18.82
C PRO A 56 -21.18 -8.06 -17.41
N PRO A 57 -22.12 -8.20 -16.46
CA PRO A 57 -21.79 -8.45 -15.06
C PRO A 57 -21.08 -9.78 -14.83
N GLU A 58 -21.49 -10.84 -15.51
CA GLU A 58 -20.85 -12.16 -15.36
C GLU A 58 -19.40 -12.16 -15.85
N ALA A 59 -19.10 -11.51 -16.96
CA ALA A 59 -17.75 -11.36 -17.47
C ALA A 59 -16.88 -10.55 -16.50
N MET A 60 -17.44 -9.48 -15.91
CA MET A 60 -16.74 -8.67 -14.92
C MET A 60 -16.42 -9.46 -13.65
N VAL A 61 -17.35 -10.25 -13.15
CA VAL A 61 -17.15 -11.14 -11.99
C VAL A 61 -16.07 -12.17 -12.28
N ALA A 62 -16.13 -12.83 -13.43
CA ALA A 62 -15.14 -13.82 -13.84
C ALA A 62 -13.74 -13.19 -13.98
N THR A 63 -13.63 -12.07 -14.66
CA THR A 63 -12.36 -11.32 -14.82
C THR A 63 -11.77 -10.93 -13.46
N LYS A 64 -12.57 -10.35 -12.57
CA LYS A 64 -12.13 -9.96 -11.24
C LYS A 64 -11.65 -11.16 -10.42
N ARG A 65 -12.34 -12.31 -10.54
CA ARG A 65 -11.92 -13.54 -9.85
C ARG A 65 -10.57 -14.04 -10.36
N LEU A 66 -10.35 -14.05 -11.68
CA LEU A 66 -9.09 -14.48 -12.28
C LEU A 66 -7.92 -13.54 -11.90
N LEU A 67 -8.13 -12.24 -11.96
CA LEU A 67 -7.14 -11.24 -11.54
C LEU A 67 -6.79 -11.41 -10.06
N LYS A 68 -7.79 -11.59 -9.20
CA LYS A 68 -7.57 -11.84 -7.76
C LYS A 68 -6.80 -13.14 -7.52
N ALA A 69 -7.15 -14.23 -8.19
CA ALA A 69 -6.49 -15.52 -8.00
C ALA A 69 -4.99 -15.42 -8.31
N ALA A 70 -4.62 -14.76 -9.39
CA ALA A 70 -3.22 -14.54 -9.76
C ALA A 70 -2.48 -13.63 -8.75
N TYR A 71 -3.16 -12.60 -8.25
CA TYR A 71 -2.56 -11.62 -7.34
C TYR A 71 -2.47 -12.11 -5.89
N MET A 72 -3.48 -12.86 -5.42
CA MET A 72 -3.59 -13.33 -4.04
C MET A 72 -2.69 -14.52 -3.72
N SER A 73 -2.08 -15.15 -4.73
CA SER A 73 -1.11 -16.22 -4.51
C SER A 73 0.03 -15.75 -3.59
N GLY A 74 0.18 -16.39 -2.43
CA GLY A 74 1.16 -16.07 -1.39
C GLY A 74 0.84 -14.84 -0.51
N LEU A 75 -0.27 -14.12 -0.75
CA LEU A 75 -0.61 -12.94 0.05
C LEU A 75 -1.00 -13.29 1.49
N SER A 76 -1.68 -14.43 1.70
CA SER A 76 -2.03 -14.89 3.05
C SER A 76 -0.80 -15.24 3.88
N GLU A 77 0.22 -15.81 3.26
CA GLU A 77 1.50 -16.13 3.90
C GLU A 77 2.29 -14.85 4.22
N GLN A 78 2.36 -13.94 3.26
CA GLN A 78 2.98 -12.63 3.48
C GLN A 78 2.32 -11.88 4.64
N ARG A 79 1.00 -11.89 4.73
CA ARG A 79 0.26 -11.25 5.82
C ARG A 79 0.59 -11.85 7.19
N LYS A 80 0.74 -13.17 7.29
CA LYS A 80 1.16 -13.81 8.53
C LYS A 80 2.56 -13.36 8.97
N LEU A 81 3.51 -13.29 8.02
CA LEU A 81 4.86 -12.80 8.31
C LEU A 81 4.84 -11.33 8.77
N GLU A 82 3.99 -10.49 8.17
CA GLU A 82 3.81 -9.10 8.60
C GLU A 82 3.20 -9.01 10.01
N GLU A 83 2.18 -9.83 10.33
CA GLU A 83 1.54 -9.89 11.65
C GLU A 83 2.54 -10.39 12.72
N GLU A 84 3.34 -11.42 12.43
CA GLU A 84 4.39 -11.93 13.32
C GLU A 84 5.46 -10.87 13.58
N ALA A 85 5.95 -10.20 12.53
CA ALA A 85 6.94 -9.13 12.68
C ALA A 85 6.39 -7.95 13.48
N ALA A 86 5.16 -7.52 13.22
CA ALA A 86 4.51 -6.45 13.96
C ALA A 86 4.34 -6.80 15.44
N SER A 87 3.88 -8.03 15.74
CA SER A 87 3.72 -8.50 17.12
C SER A 87 5.05 -8.56 17.89
N HIS A 88 6.13 -8.93 17.21
CA HIS A 88 7.47 -8.94 17.82
C HIS A 88 7.97 -7.53 18.16
N LEU A 89 7.65 -6.56 17.32
CA LEU A 89 8.05 -5.15 17.53
C LEU A 89 7.12 -4.40 18.49
N GLU A 90 5.89 -4.87 18.63
CA GLU A 90 4.89 -4.23 19.50
C GLU A 90 5.38 -4.24 20.96
N GLY A 91 5.41 -3.04 21.56
CA GLY A 91 5.89 -2.88 22.95
C GLY A 91 7.40 -2.89 23.14
N SER A 92 8.20 -3.06 22.08
CA SER A 92 9.66 -2.91 22.14
C SER A 92 10.07 -1.51 22.60
N ALA A 93 11.30 -1.38 23.11
CA ALA A 93 11.86 -0.08 23.50
C ALA A 93 11.95 0.87 22.29
N GLU A 94 12.32 0.35 21.13
CA GLU A 94 12.40 1.09 19.88
C GLU A 94 11.04 1.60 19.42
N SER A 95 10.00 0.76 19.50
CA SER A 95 8.63 1.15 19.15
C SER A 95 8.10 2.26 20.07
N LYS A 96 8.37 2.16 21.37
CA LYS A 96 7.98 3.19 22.34
C LYS A 96 8.70 4.50 22.10
N GLU A 97 10.01 4.45 21.84
CA GLU A 97 10.80 5.63 21.50
C GLU A 97 10.32 6.28 20.20
N ALA A 98 10.07 5.50 19.15
CA ALA A 98 9.56 6.01 17.89
C ALA A 98 8.23 6.73 18.07
N PHE A 99 7.30 6.13 18.85
CA PHE A 99 6.00 6.74 19.14
C PHE A 99 6.12 8.02 19.97
N SER A 100 6.95 8.01 21.01
CA SER A 100 7.22 9.19 21.86
C SER A 100 7.80 10.33 21.05
N ALA A 101 8.83 10.03 20.23
CA ALA A 101 9.47 11.00 19.36
C ALA A 101 8.48 11.61 18.34
N PHE A 102 7.58 10.79 17.77
CA PHE A 102 6.53 11.27 16.88
C PHE A 102 5.57 12.24 17.58
N MET A 103 5.10 11.89 18.78
CA MET A 103 4.19 12.75 19.57
C MET A 103 4.87 14.06 19.97
N GLU A 104 6.16 14.00 20.31
CA GLU A 104 6.96 15.17 20.71
C GLU A 104 7.54 15.94 19.52
N LYS A 105 7.31 15.49 18.29
CA LYS A 105 7.82 16.08 17.03
C LYS A 105 9.36 16.25 17.03
N ARG A 106 10.07 15.28 17.59
CA ARG A 106 11.53 15.21 17.62
C ARG A 106 12.04 14.00 16.85
N GLN A 107 13.33 13.97 16.61
CA GLN A 107 14.00 12.78 16.05
C GLN A 107 14.07 11.68 17.13
N PRO A 108 13.75 10.42 16.78
CA PRO A 108 13.91 9.28 17.68
C PRO A 108 15.39 9.00 17.93
N LYS A 109 15.71 8.52 19.13
CA LYS A 109 17.04 8.10 19.53
C LYS A 109 17.00 6.60 19.78
N PHE A 110 17.41 5.83 18.79
CA PHE A 110 17.57 4.40 18.96
C PHE A 110 18.92 4.13 19.66
N ALA A 111 18.95 3.17 20.58
CA ALA A 111 20.17 2.81 21.26
C ALA A 111 21.24 2.35 20.24
N GLU A 112 22.49 2.79 20.45
CA GLU A 112 23.66 2.28 19.74
C GLU A 112 24.00 0.84 20.15
#